data_0e9ea1b6201434283bbeb696cb6fc9e7
#
_entry.id   0e9ea1b6201434283bbeb696cb6fc9e7
#
_cell.length_a   1.000
_cell.length_b   1.000
_cell.length_c   1.000
_cell.angle_alpha   90.00
_cell.angle_beta   90.00
_cell.angle_gamma   90.00
#
_symmetry.space_group_name_H-M   'P 1'
#
loop_
_entity.id
_entity.type
_entity.pdbx_description
1 polymer ?
#
loop_
_entity_poly.entity_id
_entity_poly.type
_entity_poly.pdbx_seq_one_letter_code
_entity_poly.pdbx_strand_id
1 'polypeptide(L)'
;LVHHTRRFALPLIAVTGRAGSTLARASDVTLVLPATPEACPMGLAPTTSTTMQLGLGDALAVALLKRRGFTANDFRRIHPGGRLGARLLRVSELMHTGAALPLAQRDLSMDQALLLMTEKSFGCLGVIEAPCRLVGIVTDGDLRRAMGPDLLTRRVDELMTRTPRTIGPDALAAEALHEMNAGTRPITTLFVVDAAADVLGLVHVHDLLRAGVA
;
A
#
# COMPACT_ATOMS: atom_id res chain seq x y z
N LEU A 1 41.60 -16.15 0.79
CA LEU A 1 40.75 -15.18 0.11
C LEU A 1 41.55 -14.24 -0.79
N VAL A 2 42.52 -13.45 -0.28
CA VAL A 2 43.33 -12.47 -1.04
C VAL A 2 43.99 -13.08 -2.27
N HIS A 3 44.69 -14.24 -2.13
CA HIS A 3 45.28 -14.94 -3.26
C HIS A 3 44.29 -15.41 -4.29
N HIS A 4 43.09 -15.80 -3.86
CA HIS A 4 42.02 -16.23 -4.75
C HIS A 4 41.48 -15.04 -5.57
N THR A 5 41.13 -13.92 -4.93
CA THR A 5 40.62 -12.74 -5.61
C THR A 5 41.61 -12.22 -6.66
N ARG A 6 42.90 -12.16 -6.30
CA ARG A 6 43.96 -11.75 -7.23
C ARG A 6 44.11 -12.71 -8.39
N ARG A 7 44.12 -14.04 -8.15
CA ARG A 7 44.25 -15.06 -9.22
C ARG A 7 43.12 -14.96 -10.25
N PHE A 8 41.91 -14.59 -9.86
CA PHE A 8 40.73 -14.49 -10.73
C PHE A 8 40.37 -13.06 -11.11
N ALA A 9 41.24 -12.09 -10.82
CA ALA A 9 41.01 -10.67 -11.07
C ALA A 9 39.68 -10.14 -10.53
N LEU A 10 39.27 -10.65 -9.36
CA LEU A 10 38.03 -10.22 -8.71
C LEU A 10 38.30 -8.97 -7.85
N PRO A 11 37.50 -7.90 -7.97
CA PRO A 11 37.60 -6.74 -7.10
C PRO A 11 37.41 -7.12 -5.64
N LEU A 12 38.28 -6.61 -4.77
CA LEU A 12 38.26 -6.87 -3.34
C LEU A 12 37.97 -5.58 -2.57
N ILE A 13 36.86 -5.57 -1.85
CA ILE A 13 36.51 -4.50 -0.91
C ILE A 13 36.79 -5.02 0.50
N ALA A 14 37.63 -4.32 1.25
CA ALA A 14 37.94 -4.66 2.64
C ALA A 14 37.19 -3.74 3.63
N VAL A 15 36.62 -4.31 4.66
CA VAL A 15 36.17 -3.60 5.86
C VAL A 15 37.09 -3.98 7.01
N THR A 16 37.78 -3.02 7.61
CA THR A 16 38.80 -3.29 8.64
C THR A 16 38.93 -2.13 9.61
N GLY A 17 39.28 -2.43 10.86
CA GLY A 17 39.63 -1.41 11.87
C GLY A 17 41.05 -0.87 11.73
N ARG A 18 41.90 -1.39 10.81
CA ARG A 18 43.31 -0.99 10.62
C ARG A 18 43.66 -0.77 9.15
N ALA A 19 43.85 0.50 8.77
CA ALA A 19 44.23 0.88 7.40
C ALA A 19 45.49 0.21 6.90
N GLY A 20 46.44 -0.07 7.77
CA GLY A 20 47.73 -0.72 7.43
C GLY A 20 47.71 -2.25 7.48
N SER A 21 46.54 -2.88 7.62
CA SER A 21 46.46 -4.37 7.67
C SER A 21 46.81 -5.01 6.32
N THR A 22 47.19 -6.29 6.35
CA THR A 22 47.45 -7.05 5.12
C THR A 22 46.25 -7.10 4.20
N LEU A 23 45.04 -7.19 4.77
CA LEU A 23 43.79 -7.17 4.03
C LEU A 23 43.56 -5.81 3.33
N ALA A 24 43.74 -4.69 4.07
CA ALA A 24 43.63 -3.35 3.50
C ALA A 24 44.60 -3.11 2.32
N ARG A 25 45.88 -3.48 2.51
CA ARG A 25 46.89 -3.34 1.43
C ARG A 25 46.62 -4.21 0.23
N ALA A 26 45.87 -5.27 0.37
CA ALA A 26 45.55 -6.18 -0.72
C ALA A 26 44.23 -5.86 -1.42
N SER A 27 43.42 -4.96 -0.87
CA SER A 27 42.12 -4.61 -1.42
C SER A 27 42.17 -3.45 -2.43
N ASP A 28 41.23 -3.44 -3.36
CA ASP A 28 41.03 -2.35 -4.33
C ASP A 28 40.33 -1.15 -3.65
N VAL A 29 39.47 -1.42 -2.67
CA VAL A 29 38.79 -0.41 -1.86
C VAL A 29 38.86 -0.81 -0.39
N THR A 30 39.25 0.12 0.46
CA THR A 30 39.30 -0.10 1.91
C THR A 30 38.32 0.83 2.63
N LEU A 31 37.41 0.24 3.41
CA LEU A 31 36.54 0.96 4.34
C LEU A 31 37.09 0.75 5.76
N VAL A 32 37.60 1.84 6.34
CA VAL A 32 38.22 1.77 7.67
C VAL A 32 37.19 2.15 8.72
N LEU A 33 36.94 1.22 9.65
CA LEU A 33 36.10 1.50 10.81
C LEU A 33 36.89 2.32 11.85
N PRO A 34 36.25 3.24 12.57
CA PRO A 34 36.88 3.94 13.68
C PRO A 34 37.47 3.00 14.72
N ALA A 35 38.64 3.32 15.22
CA ALA A 35 39.23 2.59 16.34
C ALA A 35 38.52 2.98 17.63
N THR A 36 37.68 2.09 18.15
CA THR A 36 36.90 2.29 19.38
C THR A 36 37.09 1.09 20.31
N PRO A 37 37.09 1.29 21.64
CA PRO A 37 37.11 0.20 22.59
C PRO A 37 35.90 -0.72 22.43
N GLU A 38 36.11 -2.01 22.66
CA GLU A 38 34.98 -2.93 22.79
C GLU A 38 34.16 -2.62 24.05
N ALA A 39 32.84 -2.78 24.00
CA ALA A 39 31.99 -2.63 25.17
C ALA A 39 32.13 -3.78 26.19
N CYS A 40 32.77 -4.86 25.78
CA CYS A 40 33.10 -5.97 26.67
C CYS A 40 34.02 -5.49 27.78
N PRO A 41 33.71 -5.71 29.08
CA PRO A 41 34.55 -5.29 30.21
C PRO A 41 36.00 -5.82 30.17
N MET A 42 36.19 -6.98 29.55
CA MET A 42 37.51 -7.59 29.35
C MET A 42 38.22 -7.16 28.05
N GLY A 43 37.51 -6.42 27.16
CA GLY A 43 38.01 -6.03 25.85
C GLY A 43 38.26 -7.18 24.87
N LEU A 44 37.77 -8.40 25.17
CA LEU A 44 38.03 -9.60 24.38
C LEU A 44 36.90 -9.97 23.43
N ALA A 45 35.67 -9.79 23.85
CA ALA A 45 34.49 -10.11 23.00
C ALA A 45 34.20 -8.99 22.03
N PRO A 46 34.06 -9.28 20.71
CA PRO A 46 33.66 -8.28 19.73
C PRO A 46 32.22 -7.83 19.98
N THR A 47 32.05 -6.56 20.21
CA THR A 47 30.77 -5.92 20.54
C THR A 47 30.61 -4.60 19.75
N THR A 48 31.40 -3.59 20.09
CA THR A 48 31.38 -2.29 19.35
C THR A 48 31.81 -2.48 17.91
N SER A 49 32.82 -3.27 17.65
CA SER A 49 33.32 -3.54 16.29
C SER A 49 32.27 -4.24 15.42
N THR A 50 31.57 -5.23 15.97
CA THR A 50 30.49 -5.94 15.23
C THR A 50 29.30 -5.03 14.95
N THR A 51 28.93 -4.19 15.91
CA THR A 51 27.86 -3.18 15.71
C THR A 51 28.23 -2.19 14.61
N MET A 52 29.46 -1.70 14.57
CA MET A 52 29.92 -0.79 13.51
C MET A 52 29.95 -1.47 12.14
N GLN A 53 30.37 -2.75 12.07
CA GLN A 53 30.35 -3.51 10.81
C GLN A 53 28.93 -3.68 10.29
N LEU A 54 27.99 -4.01 11.16
CA LEU A 54 26.57 -4.13 10.80
C LEU A 54 26.02 -2.80 10.30
N GLY A 55 26.23 -1.71 11.06
CA GLY A 55 25.78 -0.36 10.64
C GLY A 55 26.38 0.10 9.32
N LEU A 56 27.66 -0.18 9.06
CA LEU A 56 28.27 0.11 7.75
C LEU A 56 27.67 -0.75 6.65
N GLY A 57 27.40 -2.03 6.90
CA GLY A 57 26.75 -2.94 5.96
C GLY A 57 25.37 -2.42 5.55
N ASP A 58 24.57 -2.03 6.53
CA ASP A 58 23.23 -1.44 6.30
C ASP A 58 23.31 -0.13 5.51
N ALA A 59 24.25 0.75 5.87
CA ALA A 59 24.45 2.01 5.13
C ALA A 59 24.81 1.77 3.65
N LEU A 60 25.69 0.79 3.36
CA LEU A 60 26.04 0.39 2.00
C LEU A 60 24.83 -0.21 1.27
N ALA A 61 24.06 -1.07 1.93
CA ALA A 61 22.86 -1.66 1.35
C ALA A 61 21.84 -0.59 0.95
N VAL A 62 21.57 0.37 1.84
CA VAL A 62 20.63 1.49 1.58
C VAL A 62 21.16 2.39 0.45
N ALA A 63 22.47 2.69 0.43
CA ALA A 63 23.08 3.46 -0.65
C ALA A 63 22.95 2.76 -2.01
N LEU A 64 23.12 1.44 -2.04
CA LEU A 64 22.96 0.63 -3.25
C LEU A 64 21.50 0.56 -3.71
N LEU A 65 20.55 0.41 -2.80
CA LEU A 65 19.11 0.47 -3.12
C LEU A 65 18.77 1.80 -3.79
N LYS A 66 19.20 2.93 -3.19
CA LYS A 66 18.98 4.26 -3.75
C LYS A 66 19.64 4.42 -5.13
N ARG A 67 20.89 4.00 -5.28
CA ARG A 67 21.62 4.07 -6.55
C ARG A 67 20.98 3.26 -7.66
N ARG A 68 20.39 2.10 -7.33
CA ARG A 68 19.69 1.22 -8.29
C ARG A 68 18.26 1.67 -8.59
N GLY A 69 17.76 2.71 -7.95
CA GLY A 69 16.37 3.14 -8.08
C GLY A 69 15.38 2.08 -7.61
N PHE A 70 15.77 1.26 -6.60
CA PHE A 70 14.94 0.19 -6.09
C PHE A 70 13.71 0.76 -5.41
N THR A 71 12.53 0.36 -5.90
CA THR A 71 11.23 0.90 -5.49
C THR A 71 10.49 -0.02 -4.52
N ALA A 72 9.42 0.50 -3.90
CA ALA A 72 8.50 -0.32 -3.11
C ALA A 72 7.87 -1.47 -3.94
N ASN A 73 7.65 -1.25 -5.24
CA ASN A 73 7.19 -2.30 -6.16
C ASN A 73 8.21 -3.44 -6.31
N ASP A 74 9.50 -3.10 -6.46
CA ASP A 74 10.56 -4.10 -6.54
C ASP A 74 10.67 -4.89 -5.23
N PHE A 75 10.53 -4.18 -4.09
CA PHE A 75 10.51 -4.81 -2.78
C PHE A 75 9.37 -5.82 -2.65
N ARG A 76 8.16 -5.45 -3.10
CA ARG A 76 7.00 -6.32 -3.08
C ARG A 76 7.18 -7.58 -3.94
N ARG A 77 7.80 -7.46 -5.12
CA ARG A 77 8.07 -8.61 -6.00
C ARG A 77 8.90 -9.70 -5.32
N ILE A 78 9.80 -9.33 -4.41
CA ILE A 78 10.64 -10.28 -3.68
C ILE A 78 10.08 -10.63 -2.30
N HIS A 79 9.05 -9.89 -1.81
CA HIS A 79 8.34 -10.15 -0.56
C HIS A 79 6.81 -10.17 -0.78
N PRO A 80 6.27 -11.15 -1.55
CA PRO A 80 4.85 -11.12 -1.95
C PRO A 80 3.89 -11.45 -0.81
N GLY A 81 4.36 -11.98 0.30
CA GLY A 81 3.54 -12.40 1.44
C GLY A 81 3.83 -11.67 2.74
N GLY A 82 2.97 -11.93 3.75
CA GLY A 82 3.10 -11.39 5.09
C GLY A 82 2.69 -9.92 5.22
N ARG A 83 2.76 -9.39 6.45
CA ARG A 83 2.32 -8.01 6.78
C ARG A 83 2.99 -6.92 5.94
N LEU A 84 4.21 -7.13 5.53
CA LEU A 84 4.98 -6.15 4.76
C LEU A 84 4.51 -6.09 3.31
N GLY A 85 4.23 -7.25 2.68
CA GLY A 85 3.64 -7.32 1.34
C GLY A 85 2.23 -6.73 1.30
N ALA A 86 1.40 -7.04 2.30
CA ALA A 86 0.05 -6.51 2.43
C ALA A 86 -0.01 -4.97 2.48
N ARG A 87 0.96 -4.33 3.15
CA ARG A 87 1.06 -2.85 3.21
C ARG A 87 1.36 -2.18 1.87
N LEU A 88 1.88 -2.93 0.91
CA LEU A 88 2.26 -2.44 -0.41
C LEU A 88 1.23 -2.80 -1.51
N LEU A 89 0.12 -3.47 -1.14
CA LEU A 89 -0.98 -3.74 -2.06
C LEU A 89 -1.63 -2.43 -2.51
N ARG A 90 -1.96 -2.35 -3.81
CA ARG A 90 -2.71 -1.24 -4.36
C ARG A 90 -4.20 -1.53 -4.35
N VAL A 91 -5.01 -0.49 -4.33
CA VAL A 91 -6.47 -0.57 -4.42
C VAL A 91 -6.89 -1.32 -5.68
N SER A 92 -6.24 -1.07 -6.82
CA SER A 92 -6.50 -1.74 -8.11
C SER A 92 -6.34 -3.26 -8.08
N GLU A 93 -5.63 -3.81 -7.10
CA GLU A 93 -5.40 -5.25 -6.97
C GLU A 93 -6.48 -5.93 -6.12
N LEU A 94 -7.25 -5.17 -5.36
CA LEU A 94 -8.27 -5.64 -4.42
C LEU A 94 -9.69 -5.22 -4.81
N MET A 95 -9.83 -4.23 -5.69
CA MET A 95 -11.14 -3.68 -6.08
C MET A 95 -11.96 -4.67 -6.91
N HIS A 96 -13.26 -4.65 -6.69
CA HIS A 96 -14.24 -5.26 -7.58
C HIS A 96 -14.42 -4.39 -8.81
N THR A 97 -14.70 -4.99 -9.98
CA THR A 97 -14.84 -4.28 -11.26
C THR A 97 -15.99 -4.81 -12.10
N GLY A 98 -16.34 -4.09 -13.16
CA GLY A 98 -17.30 -4.53 -14.18
C GLY A 98 -18.68 -4.82 -13.63
N ALA A 99 -19.23 -5.98 -13.98
CA ALA A 99 -20.60 -6.38 -13.61
C ALA A 99 -20.83 -6.58 -12.10
N ALA A 100 -19.76 -6.64 -11.28
CA ALA A 100 -19.89 -6.73 -9.83
C ALA A 100 -20.29 -5.39 -9.19
N LEU A 101 -20.10 -4.27 -9.89
CA LEU A 101 -20.31 -2.96 -9.33
C LEU A 101 -21.80 -2.62 -9.17
N PRO A 102 -22.22 -2.07 -8.01
CA PRO A 102 -23.55 -1.56 -7.78
C PRO A 102 -23.68 -0.15 -8.37
N LEU A 103 -23.94 -0.04 -9.66
CA LEU A 103 -24.04 1.24 -10.38
C LEU A 103 -25.45 1.44 -10.97
N ALA A 104 -25.96 2.65 -10.86
CA ALA A 104 -27.25 3.04 -11.43
C ALA A 104 -27.23 4.44 -12.04
N GLN A 105 -28.11 4.67 -12.99
CA GLN A 105 -28.40 6.03 -13.51
C GLN A 105 -29.21 6.83 -12.48
N ARG A 106 -29.14 8.16 -12.58
CA ARG A 106 -29.78 9.09 -11.62
C ARG A 106 -31.30 8.94 -11.52
N ASP A 107 -31.95 8.51 -12.59
CA ASP A 107 -33.39 8.41 -12.69
C ASP A 107 -33.94 7.05 -12.24
N LEU A 108 -33.09 6.12 -11.81
CA LEU A 108 -33.55 4.83 -11.31
C LEU A 108 -34.43 5.01 -10.08
N SER A 109 -35.55 4.27 -10.00
CA SER A 109 -36.44 4.27 -8.84
C SER A 109 -35.83 3.50 -7.68
N MET A 110 -36.20 3.85 -6.44
CA MET A 110 -35.63 3.24 -5.26
C MET A 110 -36.02 1.77 -5.06
N ASP A 111 -37.17 1.32 -5.57
CA ASP A 111 -37.52 -0.11 -5.59
C ASP A 111 -36.51 -0.93 -6.39
N GLN A 112 -36.14 -0.49 -7.58
CA GLN A 112 -35.15 -1.12 -8.43
C GLN A 112 -33.73 -0.98 -7.83
N ALA A 113 -33.41 0.17 -7.26
CA ALA A 113 -32.14 0.42 -6.62
C ALA A 113 -31.89 -0.54 -5.43
N LEU A 114 -32.92 -0.78 -4.63
CA LEU A 114 -32.84 -1.74 -3.49
C LEU A 114 -32.60 -3.17 -3.93
N LEU A 115 -33.23 -3.60 -5.04
CA LEU A 115 -32.98 -4.92 -5.62
C LEU A 115 -31.51 -5.06 -6.05
N LEU A 116 -30.99 -4.02 -6.74
CA LEU A 116 -29.58 -3.98 -7.17
C LEU A 116 -28.60 -3.95 -5.99
N MET A 117 -28.87 -3.14 -4.96
CA MET A 117 -28.05 -3.11 -3.74
C MET A 117 -28.02 -4.47 -3.04
N THR A 118 -29.17 -5.15 -2.99
CA THR A 118 -29.29 -6.50 -2.39
C THR A 118 -28.50 -7.53 -3.20
N GLU A 119 -28.63 -7.51 -4.54
CA GLU A 119 -27.91 -8.40 -5.42
C GLU A 119 -26.39 -8.26 -5.28
N LYS A 120 -25.89 -7.01 -5.27
CA LYS A 120 -24.43 -6.73 -5.21
C LYS A 120 -23.84 -6.82 -3.81
N SER A 121 -24.66 -6.68 -2.76
CA SER A 121 -24.29 -6.91 -1.35
C SER A 121 -23.14 -6.03 -0.80
N PHE A 122 -22.94 -4.82 -1.33
CA PHE A 122 -21.95 -3.87 -0.82
C PHE A 122 -22.52 -2.82 0.16
N GLY A 123 -23.85 -2.85 0.40
CA GLY A 123 -24.53 -1.87 1.26
C GLY A 123 -24.53 -0.44 0.68
N CYS A 124 -24.24 -0.30 -0.60
CA CYS A 124 -24.24 0.98 -1.29
C CYS A 124 -24.59 0.85 -2.78
N LEU A 125 -24.94 1.98 -3.40
CA LEU A 125 -25.18 2.13 -4.82
C LEU A 125 -24.47 3.39 -5.34
N GLY A 126 -23.59 3.25 -6.33
CA GLY A 126 -22.98 4.37 -7.04
C GLY A 126 -23.94 4.93 -8.07
N VAL A 127 -24.16 6.24 -8.01
CA VAL A 127 -25.00 6.95 -8.99
C VAL A 127 -24.08 7.56 -10.04
N ILE A 128 -24.31 7.20 -11.30
CA ILE A 128 -23.48 7.62 -12.42
C ILE A 128 -24.22 8.42 -13.47
N GLU A 129 -23.46 9.21 -14.21
CA GLU A 129 -23.84 9.84 -15.49
C GLU A 129 -22.99 9.26 -16.62
N ALA A 130 -23.46 9.41 -17.85
CA ALA A 130 -22.74 8.91 -19.02
C ALA A 130 -21.35 9.56 -19.19
N PRO A 131 -20.28 8.81 -19.55
CA PRO A 131 -20.32 7.35 -19.81
C PRO A 131 -20.28 6.49 -18.54
N CYS A 132 -19.59 6.92 -17.45
CA CYS A 132 -19.50 6.19 -16.18
C CYS A 132 -19.06 7.09 -15.01
N ARG A 133 -19.30 8.40 -15.12
CA ARG A 133 -18.89 9.39 -14.14
C ARG A 133 -19.70 9.25 -12.85
N LEU A 134 -19.01 9.09 -11.72
CA LEU A 134 -19.65 9.05 -10.40
C LEU A 134 -20.15 10.44 -9.99
N VAL A 135 -21.44 10.55 -9.72
CA VAL A 135 -22.08 11.81 -9.31
C VAL A 135 -22.71 11.74 -7.93
N GLY A 136 -22.79 10.54 -7.34
CA GLY A 136 -23.32 10.37 -6.00
C GLY A 136 -23.23 8.93 -5.51
N ILE A 137 -23.64 8.74 -4.26
CA ILE A 137 -23.76 7.42 -3.63
C ILE A 137 -25.03 7.39 -2.79
N VAL A 138 -25.73 6.26 -2.83
CA VAL A 138 -26.78 5.90 -1.86
C VAL A 138 -26.27 4.75 -1.00
N THR A 139 -26.40 4.86 0.32
CA THR A 139 -25.98 3.84 1.28
C THR A 139 -27.17 3.36 2.10
N ASP A 140 -27.01 2.21 2.80
CA ASP A 140 -28.00 1.72 3.76
C ASP A 140 -28.32 2.77 4.84
N GLY A 141 -27.36 3.63 5.17
CA GLY A 141 -27.57 4.75 6.08
C GLY A 141 -28.48 5.82 5.50
N ASP A 142 -28.40 6.10 4.21
CA ASP A 142 -29.27 7.05 3.51
C ASP A 142 -30.71 6.51 3.45
N LEU A 143 -30.87 5.22 3.15
CA LEU A 143 -32.17 4.54 3.14
C LEU A 143 -32.84 4.61 4.51
N ARG A 144 -32.12 4.32 5.58
CA ARG A 144 -32.68 4.40 6.96
C ARG A 144 -33.14 5.81 7.33
N ARG A 145 -32.40 6.83 6.87
CA ARG A 145 -32.79 8.23 7.12
C ARG A 145 -34.01 8.68 6.28
N ALA A 146 -34.15 8.13 5.09
CA ALA A 146 -35.23 8.46 4.16
C ALA A 146 -36.46 7.56 4.31
N MET A 147 -36.48 6.64 5.30
CA MET A 147 -37.56 5.70 5.51
C MET A 147 -38.92 6.42 5.62
N GLY A 148 -39.85 6.06 4.76
CA GLY A 148 -41.18 6.63 4.68
C GLY A 148 -42.06 5.89 3.68
N PRO A 149 -43.36 6.18 3.61
CA PRO A 149 -44.31 5.46 2.75
C PRO A 149 -44.00 5.65 1.25
N ASP A 150 -43.32 6.73 0.86
CA ASP A 150 -42.99 7.11 -0.50
C ASP A 150 -41.59 6.67 -0.94
N LEU A 151 -40.79 6.05 -0.08
CA LEU A 151 -39.40 5.70 -0.36
C LEU A 151 -39.23 4.94 -1.68
N LEU A 152 -40.04 3.94 -1.94
CA LEU A 152 -39.90 3.07 -3.11
C LEU A 152 -40.19 3.78 -4.45
N THR A 153 -41.00 4.84 -4.43
CA THR A 153 -41.34 5.62 -5.61
C THR A 153 -40.39 6.78 -5.88
N ARG A 154 -39.55 7.11 -4.93
CA ARG A 154 -38.53 8.17 -5.10
C ARG A 154 -37.41 7.72 -6.04
N ARG A 155 -36.68 8.69 -6.54
CA ARG A 155 -35.52 8.46 -7.42
C ARG A 155 -34.23 8.47 -6.62
N VAL A 156 -33.20 7.76 -7.09
CA VAL A 156 -31.91 7.69 -6.40
C VAL A 156 -31.23 9.05 -6.26
N ASP A 157 -31.42 9.96 -7.24
CA ASP A 157 -30.83 11.31 -7.20
C ASP A 157 -31.44 12.25 -6.15
N GLU A 158 -32.61 11.90 -5.60
CA GLU A 158 -33.23 12.62 -4.50
C GLU A 158 -32.65 12.24 -3.13
N LEU A 159 -32.06 11.05 -3.02
CA LEU A 159 -31.54 10.50 -1.78
C LEU A 159 -30.02 10.46 -1.73
N MET A 160 -29.34 10.53 -2.88
CA MET A 160 -27.91 10.33 -2.95
C MET A 160 -27.10 11.41 -2.21
N THR A 161 -26.01 11.02 -1.61
CA THR A 161 -24.93 11.93 -1.21
C THR A 161 -24.14 12.31 -2.47
N ARG A 162 -24.12 13.61 -2.80
CA ARG A 162 -23.56 14.14 -4.06
C ARG A 162 -22.04 14.25 -4.09
N THR A 163 -21.39 14.16 -2.93
CA THR A 163 -19.93 14.24 -2.80
C THR A 163 -19.41 13.00 -2.08
N PRO A 164 -19.46 11.82 -2.72
CA PRO A 164 -18.96 10.60 -2.11
C PRO A 164 -17.45 10.69 -1.93
N ARG A 165 -16.94 10.07 -0.86
CA ARG A 165 -15.50 9.83 -0.75
C ARG A 165 -15.10 8.76 -1.75
N THR A 166 -14.01 9.01 -2.45
CA THR A 166 -13.48 8.13 -3.50
C THR A 166 -11.98 7.93 -3.32
N ILE A 167 -11.40 6.99 -4.04
CA ILE A 167 -9.96 6.73 -4.02
C ILE A 167 -9.47 6.43 -5.44
N GLY A 168 -8.20 6.72 -5.69
CA GLY A 168 -7.57 6.36 -6.97
C GLY A 168 -7.10 4.90 -7.01
N PRO A 169 -6.95 4.29 -8.20
CA PRO A 169 -6.54 2.88 -8.35
C PRO A 169 -5.11 2.61 -7.86
N ASP A 170 -4.24 3.61 -7.95
CA ASP A 170 -2.83 3.51 -7.59
C ASP A 170 -2.55 3.73 -6.09
N ALA A 171 -3.54 4.18 -5.33
CA ALA A 171 -3.43 4.35 -3.88
C ALA A 171 -3.13 3.01 -3.20
N LEU A 172 -2.46 3.06 -2.06
CA LEU A 172 -2.21 1.87 -1.26
C LEU A 172 -3.51 1.40 -0.56
N ALA A 173 -3.64 0.10 -0.39
CA ALA A 173 -4.76 -0.49 0.35
C ALA A 173 -4.83 0.01 1.81
N ALA A 174 -3.68 0.32 2.41
CA ALA A 174 -3.60 0.95 3.73
C ALA A 174 -4.16 2.39 3.74
N GLU A 175 -3.98 3.14 2.65
CA GLU A 175 -4.57 4.48 2.49
C GLU A 175 -6.09 4.38 2.35
N ALA A 176 -6.60 3.37 1.61
CA ALA A 176 -8.02 3.11 1.52
C ALA A 176 -8.64 2.80 2.89
N LEU A 177 -7.99 1.96 3.69
CA LEU A 177 -8.44 1.65 5.05
C LEU A 177 -8.42 2.88 5.97
N HIS A 178 -7.38 3.70 5.85
CA HIS A 178 -7.30 4.98 6.57
C HIS A 178 -8.44 5.92 6.17
N GLU A 179 -8.69 6.08 4.87
CA GLU A 179 -9.77 6.91 4.33
C GLU A 179 -11.15 6.42 4.78
N MET A 180 -11.37 5.10 4.82
CA MET A 180 -12.63 4.52 5.34
C MET A 180 -12.87 4.86 6.81
N ASN A 181 -11.82 4.95 7.62
CA ASN A 181 -11.90 5.28 9.04
C ASN A 181 -11.78 6.79 9.33
N ALA A 182 -11.45 7.61 8.35
CA ALA A 182 -11.30 9.05 8.53
C ALA A 182 -12.64 9.74 8.83
N GLY A 183 -12.57 10.81 9.64
CA GLY A 183 -13.73 11.61 10.03
C GLY A 183 -14.59 11.00 11.12
N THR A 184 -15.74 11.60 11.35
CA THR A 184 -16.66 11.25 12.47
C THR A 184 -17.54 10.03 12.19
N ARG A 185 -17.64 9.62 10.93
CA ARG A 185 -18.47 8.48 10.50
C ARG A 185 -17.64 7.57 9.59
N PRO A 186 -17.19 6.42 10.11
CA PRO A 186 -16.54 5.41 9.29
C PRO A 186 -17.44 4.91 8.16
N ILE A 187 -16.84 4.59 7.03
CA ILE A 187 -17.52 3.99 5.88
C ILE A 187 -16.89 2.64 5.56
N THR A 188 -17.64 1.77 4.93
CA THR A 188 -17.20 0.40 4.62
C THR A 188 -16.79 0.22 3.17
N THR A 189 -17.12 1.19 2.30
CA THR A 189 -16.88 1.11 0.85
C THR A 189 -16.33 2.42 0.32
N LEU A 190 -15.46 2.31 -0.67
CA LEU A 190 -14.99 3.44 -1.50
C LEU A 190 -15.12 3.07 -2.96
N PHE A 191 -15.72 3.95 -3.76
CA PHE A 191 -15.60 3.85 -5.22
C PHE A 191 -14.20 4.25 -5.64
N VAL A 192 -13.65 3.45 -6.55
CA VAL A 192 -12.34 3.71 -7.17
C VAL A 192 -12.61 4.44 -8.48
N VAL A 193 -12.04 5.62 -8.59
CA VAL A 193 -12.25 6.49 -9.76
C VAL A 193 -10.94 6.95 -10.37
N ASP A 194 -10.97 7.29 -11.64
CA ASP A 194 -9.86 7.94 -12.32
C ASP A 194 -9.87 9.47 -12.13
N ALA A 195 -8.97 10.16 -12.84
CA ALA A 195 -8.84 11.62 -12.77
C ALA A 195 -10.07 12.37 -13.37
N ALA A 196 -10.88 11.70 -14.19
CA ALA A 196 -12.13 12.25 -14.75
C ALA A 196 -13.35 11.97 -13.85
N ALA A 197 -13.14 11.29 -12.72
CA ALA A 197 -14.16 10.76 -11.83
C ALA A 197 -14.99 9.61 -12.45
N ASP A 198 -14.48 8.94 -13.49
CA ASP A 198 -15.09 7.74 -14.02
C ASP A 198 -14.83 6.54 -13.11
N VAL A 199 -15.86 5.71 -12.88
CA VAL A 199 -15.79 4.57 -11.98
C VAL A 199 -14.97 3.45 -12.61
N LEU A 200 -13.87 3.09 -11.96
CA LEU A 200 -13.02 1.95 -12.32
C LEU A 200 -13.36 0.71 -11.48
N GLY A 201 -13.81 0.91 -10.23
CA GLY A 201 -14.07 -0.19 -9.31
C GLY A 201 -14.70 0.26 -8.00
N LEU A 202 -14.78 -0.71 -7.07
CA LEU A 202 -15.21 -0.50 -5.70
C LEU A 202 -14.34 -1.38 -4.79
N VAL A 203 -13.86 -0.83 -3.68
CA VAL A 203 -13.17 -1.58 -2.63
C VAL A 203 -14.00 -1.58 -1.35
N HIS A 204 -14.13 -2.76 -0.74
CA HIS A 204 -14.85 -2.93 0.50
C HIS A 204 -13.88 -3.23 1.65
N VAL A 205 -14.18 -2.76 2.86
CA VAL A 205 -13.32 -2.93 4.05
C VAL A 205 -12.95 -4.40 4.31
N HIS A 206 -13.88 -5.33 4.07
CA HIS A 206 -13.60 -6.76 4.27
C HIS A 206 -12.55 -7.31 3.31
N ASP A 207 -12.42 -6.77 2.11
CA ASP A 207 -11.38 -7.18 1.17
C ASP A 207 -10.01 -6.74 1.65
N LEU A 208 -9.91 -5.51 2.18
CA LEU A 208 -8.70 -4.98 2.81
C LEU A 208 -8.27 -5.83 4.02
N LEU A 209 -9.24 -6.19 4.89
CA LEU A 209 -8.98 -7.02 6.06
C LEU A 209 -8.53 -8.44 5.68
N ARG A 210 -9.18 -9.07 4.70
CA ARG A 210 -8.79 -10.40 4.17
C ARG A 210 -7.40 -10.38 3.54
N ALA A 211 -7.02 -9.27 2.93
CA ALA A 211 -5.67 -9.07 2.37
C ALA A 211 -4.60 -8.80 3.44
N GLY A 212 -4.97 -8.71 4.71
CA GLY A 212 -4.04 -8.48 5.83
C GLY A 212 -3.52 -7.05 5.92
N VAL A 213 -4.30 -6.07 5.45
CA VAL A 213 -3.92 -4.64 5.45
C VAL A 213 -4.02 -4.01 6.84
N ALA A 214 -4.70 -4.64 7.79
CA ALA A 214 -4.88 -4.16 9.17
C ALA A 214 -3.75 -4.60 10.11
#